data_2406ae09809f1d293d66452479a5879c
#
_entry.id   2406ae09809f1d293d66452479a5879c
#
_cell.length_a   1.000
_cell.length_b   1.000
_cell.length_c   1.000
_cell.angle_alpha   90.00
_cell.angle_beta   90.00
_cell.angle_gamma   90.00
#
_symmetry.space_group_name_H-M   'P 1'
#
loop_
_entity.id
_entity.type
_entity.pdbx_description
1 polymer ?
#
loop_
_entity_poly.entity_id
_entity_poly.type
_entity_poly.pdbx_seq_one_letter_code
_entity_poly.pdbx_strand_id
1 'polypeptide(L)'
;MATGLFTSGGLTMDKIKEVTEELLDDHIDDHVDEEIQRCFLKEDPKCFFVFAGAGSGKTRSLIKTLTFLDETLGDWLLTNRKQIAVITYTNAACDEISRRLHYKSIFSVSTIHSFLWELIKNYQSDIKEWVINSINLEIAELEEKQRKSKAGKTSEKRAEDIRKKQERLAKINTVRRFTYNPNG
;
A
#
# COMPACT_ATOMS: atom_id res chain seq x y z
N MET A 1 49.86 39.77 -12.46
CA MET A 1 49.23 40.38 -11.32
C MET A 1 47.73 40.31 -11.51
N ALA A 2 47.05 39.37 -10.87
CA ALA A 2 45.60 39.37 -10.77
C ALA A 2 45.26 38.80 -9.38
N THR A 3 44.98 39.72 -8.46
CA THR A 3 44.54 39.48 -7.10
C THR A 3 43.04 39.11 -7.13
N GLY A 4 42.72 37.86 -6.96
CA GLY A 4 41.34 37.40 -6.70
C GLY A 4 41.02 37.50 -5.24
N LEU A 5 40.05 38.33 -4.86
CA LEU A 5 39.48 38.41 -3.53
C LEU A 5 38.73 37.13 -3.18
N PHE A 6 39.20 36.38 -2.25
CA PHE A 6 38.42 35.39 -1.49
C PHE A 6 37.58 36.16 -0.45
N THR A 7 36.28 36.28 -0.68
CA THR A 7 35.33 36.68 0.34
C THR A 7 35.02 35.46 1.20
N SER A 8 35.56 35.45 2.41
CA SER A 8 35.23 34.51 3.48
C SER A 8 33.79 34.76 3.96
N GLY A 9 32.83 34.14 3.34
CA GLY A 9 31.50 33.98 3.91
C GLY A 9 31.60 32.97 5.05
N GLY A 10 31.83 33.47 6.29
CA GLY A 10 31.88 32.63 7.49
C GLY A 10 30.52 31.92 7.66
N LEU A 11 30.53 30.57 7.65
CA LEU A 11 29.41 29.81 8.16
C LEU A 11 29.16 30.23 9.60
N THR A 12 27.95 30.68 9.91
CA THR A 12 27.54 30.97 11.30
C THR A 12 27.49 29.67 12.09
N MET A 13 27.80 29.76 13.38
CA MET A 13 27.80 28.58 14.31
C MET A 13 26.45 27.83 14.27
N ASP A 14 25.35 28.53 13.96
CA ASP A 14 24.01 27.93 13.82
C ASP A 14 23.92 27.10 12.56
N LYS A 15 24.45 27.56 11.42
CA LYS A 15 24.54 26.75 10.20
C LYS A 15 25.45 25.53 10.33
N ILE A 16 26.55 25.68 11.09
CA ILE A 16 27.45 24.54 11.38
C ILE A 16 26.73 23.52 12.26
N LYS A 17 25.96 23.95 13.25
CA LYS A 17 25.14 23.06 14.08
C LYS A 17 24.06 22.36 13.28
N GLU A 18 23.31 23.08 12.44
CA GLU A 18 22.27 22.56 11.60
C GLU A 18 22.79 21.48 10.62
N VAL A 19 23.93 21.76 9.95
CA VAL A 19 24.59 20.80 9.06
C VAL A 19 25.19 19.62 9.84
N THR A 20 25.69 19.83 11.08
CA THR A 20 26.24 18.74 11.90
C THR A 20 25.13 17.87 12.47
N GLU A 21 23.99 18.44 12.88
CA GLU A 21 22.82 17.70 13.32
C GLU A 21 22.21 16.91 12.15
N GLU A 22 22.13 17.49 10.95
CA GLU A 22 21.64 16.81 9.73
C GLU A 22 22.57 15.66 9.32
N LEU A 23 23.89 15.83 9.41
CA LEU A 23 24.89 14.78 9.15
C LEU A 23 24.92 13.69 10.23
N LEU A 24 24.67 14.04 11.50
CA LEU A 24 24.58 13.08 12.59
C LEU A 24 23.29 12.26 12.52
N ASP A 25 22.17 12.88 12.13
CA ASP A 25 20.89 12.19 11.95
C ASP A 25 20.94 11.23 10.75
N ASP A 26 21.74 11.53 9.73
CA ASP A 26 21.94 10.66 8.56
C ASP A 26 22.67 9.34 8.88
N HIS A 27 23.47 9.30 9.94
CA HIS A 27 24.30 8.14 10.29
C HIS A 27 23.71 7.23 11.37
N ILE A 28 22.75 7.73 12.17
CA ILE A 28 22.17 6.96 13.29
C ILE A 28 21.39 5.73 12.76
N ASP A 29 20.78 5.83 11.60
CA ASP A 29 19.95 4.76 11.01
C ASP A 29 20.70 3.85 10.01
N ASP A 30 21.97 4.16 9.66
CA ASP A 30 22.70 3.41 8.64
C ASP A 30 22.86 1.91 9.00
N HIS A 31 23.08 1.58 10.28
CA HIS A 31 23.17 0.19 10.74
C HIS A 31 21.83 -0.56 10.62
N VAL A 32 20.70 0.13 10.82
CA VAL A 32 19.35 -0.44 10.65
C VAL A 32 19.08 -0.69 9.17
N ASP A 33 19.45 0.24 8.31
CA ASP A 33 19.33 0.08 6.86
C ASP A 33 20.14 -1.13 6.36
N GLU A 34 21.38 -1.32 6.87
CA GLU A 34 22.21 -2.49 6.57
C GLU A 34 21.57 -3.82 7.06
N GLU A 35 20.99 -3.84 8.26
CA GLU A 35 20.30 -5.02 8.77
C GLU A 35 19.07 -5.37 7.92
N ILE A 36 18.30 -4.36 7.51
CA ILE A 36 17.17 -4.54 6.59
C ILE A 36 17.66 -5.12 5.26
N GLN A 37 18.75 -4.58 4.69
CA GLN A 37 19.30 -5.06 3.42
C GLN A 37 19.77 -6.51 3.51
N ARG A 38 20.36 -6.94 4.63
CA ARG A 38 20.76 -8.33 4.87
C ARG A 38 19.60 -9.31 4.82
N CYS A 39 18.38 -8.87 5.20
CA CYS A 39 17.18 -9.70 5.13
C CYS A 39 16.76 -10.07 3.69
N PHE A 40 17.28 -9.36 2.69
CA PHE A 40 16.98 -9.60 1.27
C PHE A 40 18.05 -10.42 0.55
N LEU A 41 19.07 -10.92 1.24
CA LEU A 41 20.10 -11.76 0.62
C LEU A 41 19.47 -13.04 0.05
N LYS A 42 19.89 -13.40 -1.18
CA LYS A 42 19.31 -14.54 -1.93
C LYS A 42 19.44 -15.87 -1.20
N GLU A 43 20.53 -16.03 -0.46
CA GLU A 43 20.91 -17.29 0.19
C GLU A 43 20.06 -17.55 1.45
N ASP A 44 19.60 -16.50 2.12
CA ASP A 44 18.84 -16.62 3.37
C ASP A 44 17.85 -15.43 3.54
N PRO A 45 16.80 -15.35 2.69
CA PRO A 45 15.82 -14.25 2.79
C PRO A 45 15.02 -14.37 4.07
N LYS A 46 14.89 -13.25 4.82
CA LYS A 46 14.21 -13.20 6.11
C LYS A 46 13.01 -12.28 6.07
N CYS A 47 11.94 -12.68 6.77
CA CYS A 47 10.87 -11.76 7.10
C CYS A 47 11.28 -10.93 8.32
N PHE A 48 10.98 -9.64 8.29
CA PHE A 48 11.28 -8.73 9.39
C PHE A 48 10.15 -7.73 9.59
N PHE A 49 10.18 -7.07 10.74
CA PHE A 49 9.24 -6.03 11.09
C PHE A 49 10.01 -4.81 11.63
N VAL A 50 9.71 -3.62 11.11
CA VAL A 50 10.35 -2.37 11.58
C VAL A 50 9.39 -1.63 12.48
N PHE A 51 9.77 -1.47 13.73
CA PHE A 51 9.08 -0.63 14.70
C PHE A 51 9.69 0.77 14.69
N ALA A 52 8.89 1.76 14.29
CA ALA A 52 9.37 3.13 14.21
C ALA A 52 8.24 4.13 14.44
N GLY A 53 8.49 5.17 15.22
CA GLY A 53 7.55 6.25 15.53
C GLY A 53 7.17 7.13 14.33
N ALA A 54 6.26 8.06 14.50
CA ALA A 54 5.98 9.08 13.49
C ALA A 54 7.21 9.99 13.32
N GLY A 55 7.57 10.32 12.07
CA GLY A 55 8.74 11.16 11.78
C GLY A 55 10.11 10.47 11.83
N SER A 56 10.18 9.17 12.15
CA SER A 56 11.44 8.41 12.31
C SER A 56 12.11 8.00 10.98
N GLY A 57 11.82 8.61 9.86
CA GLY A 57 12.47 8.29 8.59
C GLY A 57 12.06 6.99 7.89
N LYS A 58 11.01 6.26 8.34
CA LYS A 58 10.58 4.96 7.74
C LYS A 58 10.52 4.96 6.22
N THR A 59 9.95 6.00 5.61
CA THR A 59 9.86 6.10 4.16
C THR A 59 11.23 6.27 3.52
N ARG A 60 12.17 6.96 4.20
CA ARG A 60 13.55 7.12 3.75
C ARG A 60 14.28 5.77 3.74
N SER A 61 14.25 5.02 4.84
CA SER A 61 14.83 3.68 4.93
C SER A 61 14.21 2.73 3.90
N LEU A 62 12.89 2.79 3.67
CA LEU A 62 12.25 2.03 2.62
C LEU A 62 12.82 2.36 1.23
N ILE A 63 12.95 3.64 0.89
CA ILE A 63 13.49 4.07 -0.42
C ILE A 63 14.96 3.66 -0.55
N LYS A 64 15.79 3.83 0.48
CA LYS A 64 17.19 3.34 0.48
C LYS A 64 17.25 1.84 0.20
N THR A 65 16.43 1.05 0.90
CA THR A 65 16.35 -0.41 0.70
C THR A 65 15.91 -0.78 -0.72
N LEU A 66 14.88 -0.12 -1.26
CA LEU A 66 14.40 -0.39 -2.61
C LEU A 66 15.43 0.01 -3.67
N THR A 67 16.17 1.10 -3.47
CA THR A 67 17.28 1.49 -4.34
C THR A 67 18.40 0.45 -4.32
N PHE A 68 18.78 -0.04 -3.14
CA PHE A 68 19.74 -1.13 -3.00
C PHE A 68 19.29 -2.41 -3.72
N LEU A 69 17.99 -2.77 -3.61
CA LEU A 69 17.44 -3.94 -4.31
C LEU A 69 17.43 -3.77 -5.84
N ASP A 70 17.22 -2.55 -6.32
CA ASP A 70 17.34 -2.25 -7.74
C ASP A 70 18.78 -2.47 -8.24
N GLU A 71 19.75 -1.94 -7.52
CA GLU A 71 21.17 -2.07 -7.87
C GLU A 71 21.69 -3.52 -7.80
N THR A 72 21.20 -4.31 -6.85
CA THR A 72 21.70 -5.68 -6.59
C THR A 72 20.92 -6.76 -7.31
N LEU A 73 19.60 -6.60 -7.47
CA LEU A 73 18.68 -7.61 -8.01
C LEU A 73 17.94 -7.16 -9.27
N GLY A 74 18.05 -5.88 -9.68
CA GLY A 74 17.27 -5.29 -10.76
C GLY A 74 17.36 -6.09 -12.06
N ASP A 75 18.57 -6.39 -12.53
CA ASP A 75 18.80 -7.15 -13.76
C ASP A 75 18.23 -8.58 -13.67
N TRP A 76 18.39 -9.22 -12.51
CA TRP A 76 17.85 -10.56 -12.30
C TRP A 76 16.32 -10.55 -12.28
N LEU A 77 15.70 -9.55 -11.64
CA LEU A 77 14.24 -9.39 -11.61
C LEU A 77 13.68 -9.17 -13.02
N LEU A 78 14.30 -8.28 -13.81
CA LEU A 78 13.89 -8.00 -15.19
C LEU A 78 14.01 -9.24 -16.06
N THR A 79 15.15 -9.95 -15.99
CA THR A 79 15.40 -11.17 -16.77
C THR A 79 14.39 -12.27 -16.44
N ASN A 80 14.00 -12.38 -15.17
CA ASN A 80 13.05 -13.41 -14.71
C ASN A 80 11.59 -12.93 -14.72
N ARG A 81 11.29 -11.73 -15.25
CA ARG A 81 9.96 -11.12 -15.27
C ARG A 81 9.31 -11.08 -13.89
N LYS A 82 10.10 -10.77 -12.87
CA LYS A 82 9.64 -10.61 -11.50
C LYS A 82 9.65 -9.15 -11.10
N GLN A 83 8.83 -8.81 -10.13
CA GLN A 83 8.72 -7.46 -9.57
C GLN A 83 8.72 -7.52 -8.05
N ILE A 84 9.14 -6.43 -7.43
CA ILE A 84 8.99 -6.20 -6.00
C ILE A 84 7.65 -5.50 -5.79
N ALA A 85 6.74 -6.11 -5.03
CA ALA A 85 5.48 -5.48 -4.65
C ALA A 85 5.70 -4.56 -3.44
N VAL A 86 5.37 -3.29 -3.61
CA VAL A 86 5.37 -2.28 -2.53
C VAL A 86 3.94 -1.90 -2.24
N ILE A 87 3.43 -2.33 -1.07
CA ILE A 87 2.03 -2.17 -0.71
C ILE A 87 1.89 -1.06 0.31
N THR A 88 0.98 -0.11 0.03
CA THR A 88 0.68 1.02 0.90
C THR A 88 -0.79 1.05 1.29
N TYR A 89 -1.15 2.00 2.14
CA TYR A 89 -2.53 2.20 2.58
C TYR A 89 -3.27 3.25 1.74
N THR A 90 -2.54 4.23 1.18
CA THR A 90 -3.12 5.40 0.49
C THR A 90 -2.53 5.61 -0.89
N ASN A 91 -3.32 6.17 -1.80
CA ASN A 91 -2.84 6.56 -3.13
C ASN A 91 -1.72 7.60 -3.04
N ALA A 92 -1.82 8.57 -2.12
CA ALA A 92 -0.78 9.58 -1.92
C ALA A 92 0.59 8.96 -1.56
N ALA A 93 0.61 7.89 -0.75
CA ALA A 93 1.84 7.16 -0.44
C ALA A 93 2.36 6.39 -1.66
N CYS A 94 1.46 5.80 -2.48
CA CYS A 94 1.86 5.16 -3.73
C CYS A 94 2.55 6.15 -4.67
N ASP A 95 1.96 7.32 -4.87
CA ASP A 95 2.47 8.36 -5.75
C ASP A 95 3.84 8.88 -5.29
N GLU A 96 3.99 9.12 -3.98
CA GLU A 96 5.24 9.59 -3.38
C GLU A 96 6.37 8.54 -3.52
N ILE A 97 6.10 7.28 -3.24
CA ILE A 97 7.08 6.19 -3.39
C ILE A 97 7.44 6.00 -4.87
N SER A 98 6.45 5.94 -5.76
CA SER A 98 6.67 5.77 -7.19
C SER A 98 7.52 6.90 -7.77
N ARG A 99 7.26 8.14 -7.36
CA ARG A 99 8.04 9.31 -7.76
C ARG A 99 9.49 9.21 -7.29
N ARG A 100 9.74 8.82 -6.04
CA ARG A 100 11.09 8.65 -5.49
C ARG A 100 11.86 7.50 -6.14
N LEU A 101 11.16 6.47 -6.60
CA LEU A 101 11.73 5.33 -7.33
C LEU A 101 11.79 5.57 -8.84
N HIS A 102 11.53 6.80 -9.31
CA HIS A 102 11.56 7.15 -10.72
C HIS A 102 10.70 6.25 -11.62
N TYR A 103 9.58 5.73 -11.09
CA TYR A 103 8.63 4.85 -11.82
C TYR A 103 9.29 3.62 -12.47
N LYS A 104 10.35 3.07 -11.86
CA LYS A 104 11.05 1.88 -12.38
C LYS A 104 10.12 0.67 -12.43
N SER A 105 10.14 -0.06 -13.54
CA SER A 105 9.23 -1.18 -13.81
C SER A 105 9.44 -2.41 -12.94
N ILE A 106 10.56 -2.51 -12.24
CA ILE A 106 10.82 -3.59 -11.27
C ILE A 106 9.99 -3.46 -9.99
N PHE A 107 9.41 -2.28 -9.73
CA PHE A 107 8.56 -2.02 -8.58
C PHE A 107 7.09 -1.95 -8.97
N SER A 108 6.27 -2.76 -8.32
CA SER A 108 4.81 -2.68 -8.39
C SER A 108 4.28 -1.98 -7.14
N VAL A 109 4.14 -0.64 -7.21
CA VAL A 109 3.68 0.17 -6.08
C VAL A 109 2.16 0.32 -6.17
N SER A 110 1.43 -0.13 -5.15
CA SER A 110 -0.03 -0.07 -5.16
C SER A 110 -0.61 -0.03 -3.75
N THR A 111 -1.89 0.35 -3.64
CA THR A 111 -2.61 0.17 -2.38
C THR A 111 -2.91 -1.31 -2.14
N ILE A 112 -3.13 -1.68 -0.86
CA ILE A 112 -3.48 -3.05 -0.50
C ILE A 112 -4.73 -3.55 -1.26
N HIS A 113 -5.72 -2.69 -1.44
CA HIS A 113 -6.95 -3.06 -2.18
C HIS A 113 -6.68 -3.29 -3.67
N SER A 114 -5.88 -2.42 -4.30
CA SER A 114 -5.48 -2.59 -5.70
C SER A 114 -4.65 -3.84 -5.89
N PHE A 115 -3.71 -4.12 -4.98
CA PHE A 115 -2.89 -5.32 -5.01
C PHE A 115 -3.74 -6.60 -4.91
N LEU A 116 -4.64 -6.66 -3.91
CA LEU A 116 -5.53 -7.81 -3.75
C LEU A 116 -6.44 -7.99 -4.96
N TRP A 117 -6.94 -6.89 -5.53
CA TRP A 117 -7.76 -6.97 -6.73
C TRP A 117 -6.98 -7.58 -7.91
N GLU A 118 -5.72 -7.17 -8.13
CA GLU A 118 -4.88 -7.74 -9.17
C GLU A 118 -4.71 -9.26 -9.04
N LEU A 119 -4.64 -9.78 -7.81
CA LEU A 119 -4.55 -11.22 -7.54
C LEU A 119 -5.84 -11.96 -7.88
N ILE A 120 -7.01 -11.37 -7.60
CA ILE A 120 -8.31 -12.07 -7.71
C ILE A 120 -9.10 -11.74 -8.97
N LYS A 121 -8.78 -10.67 -9.69
CA LYS A 121 -9.58 -10.17 -10.83
C LYS A 121 -9.87 -11.19 -11.94
N ASN A 122 -9.06 -12.23 -12.06
CA ASN A 122 -9.25 -13.28 -13.06
C ASN A 122 -10.27 -14.34 -12.62
N TYR A 123 -10.63 -14.42 -11.35
CA TYR A 123 -11.57 -15.37 -10.78
C TYR A 123 -13.00 -14.82 -10.75
N GLN A 124 -13.49 -14.34 -11.89
CA GLN A 124 -14.77 -13.64 -12.00
C GLN A 124 -15.97 -14.49 -11.59
N SER A 125 -15.95 -15.78 -11.89
CA SER A 125 -17.01 -16.73 -11.50
C SER A 125 -17.07 -16.87 -9.99
N ASP A 126 -15.93 -17.09 -9.34
CA ASP A 126 -15.84 -17.29 -7.91
C ASP A 126 -16.21 -16.02 -7.15
N ILE A 127 -15.79 -14.84 -7.66
CA ILE A 127 -16.21 -13.55 -7.12
C ILE A 127 -17.73 -13.41 -7.20
N LYS A 128 -18.32 -13.76 -8.36
CA LYS A 128 -19.77 -13.68 -8.54
C LYS A 128 -20.51 -14.60 -7.57
N GLU A 129 -20.09 -15.84 -7.47
CA GLU A 129 -20.67 -16.84 -6.59
C GLU A 129 -20.57 -16.39 -5.12
N TRP A 130 -19.40 -15.91 -4.70
CA TRP A 130 -19.19 -15.40 -3.35
C TRP A 130 -20.11 -14.21 -3.04
N VAL A 131 -20.24 -13.25 -3.95
CA VAL A 131 -21.13 -12.09 -3.78
C VAL A 131 -22.61 -12.51 -3.68
N ILE A 132 -23.05 -13.44 -4.52
CA ILE A 132 -24.41 -13.99 -4.47
C ILE A 132 -24.67 -14.67 -3.14
N ASN A 133 -23.78 -15.55 -2.69
CA ASN A 133 -23.89 -16.28 -1.43
C ASN A 133 -23.90 -15.32 -0.23
N SER A 134 -23.04 -14.31 -0.23
CA SER A 134 -22.99 -13.27 0.81
C SER A 134 -24.31 -12.51 0.93
N ILE A 135 -24.90 -12.08 -0.20
CA ILE A 135 -26.18 -11.36 -0.18
C ILE A 135 -27.32 -12.29 0.28
N ASN A 136 -27.34 -13.56 -0.14
CA ASN A 136 -28.34 -14.53 0.31
C ASN A 136 -28.29 -14.75 1.81
N LEU A 137 -27.08 -14.86 2.40
CA LEU A 137 -26.90 -14.96 3.85
C LEU A 137 -27.43 -13.73 4.59
N GLU A 138 -27.11 -12.54 4.08
CA GLU A 138 -27.60 -11.30 4.67
C GLU A 138 -29.12 -11.17 4.60
N ILE A 139 -29.76 -11.61 3.49
CA ILE A 139 -31.22 -11.67 3.36
C ILE A 139 -31.81 -12.63 4.40
N ALA A 140 -31.26 -13.85 4.51
CA ALA A 140 -31.75 -14.84 5.45
C ALA A 140 -31.67 -14.35 6.92
N GLU A 141 -30.59 -13.68 7.29
CA GLU A 141 -30.46 -13.08 8.63
C GLU A 141 -31.50 -11.98 8.89
N LEU A 142 -31.77 -11.14 7.88
CA LEU A 142 -32.77 -10.08 8.01
C LEU A 142 -34.18 -10.67 8.10
N GLU A 143 -34.51 -11.69 7.33
CA GLU A 143 -35.77 -12.41 7.37
C GLU A 143 -36.00 -13.11 8.72
N GLU A 144 -34.95 -13.69 9.29
CA GLU A 144 -35.04 -14.30 10.61
C GLU A 144 -35.30 -13.26 11.70
N LYS A 145 -34.57 -12.11 11.64
CA LYS A 145 -34.82 -10.98 12.54
C LYS A 145 -36.22 -10.40 12.36
N GLN A 146 -36.74 -10.40 11.13
CA GLN A 146 -38.11 -9.95 10.82
C GLN A 146 -39.15 -10.84 11.44
N ARG A 147 -39.00 -12.17 11.35
CA ARG A 147 -39.92 -13.15 11.96
C ARG A 147 -40.01 -13.03 13.48
N LYS A 148 -38.88 -12.71 14.14
CA LYS A 148 -38.78 -12.54 15.58
C LYS A 148 -39.26 -11.19 16.10
N SER A 149 -39.53 -10.21 15.24
CA SER A 149 -39.85 -8.85 15.65
C SER A 149 -41.35 -8.54 15.56
N LYS A 150 -41.84 -7.68 16.47
CA LYS A 150 -43.20 -7.12 16.40
C LYS A 150 -43.25 -6.06 15.27
N ALA A 151 -44.46 -5.85 14.72
CA ALA A 151 -44.71 -4.81 13.72
C ALA A 151 -44.35 -3.41 14.26
N GLY A 152 -43.73 -2.56 13.42
CA GLY A 152 -43.30 -1.20 13.75
C GLY A 152 -42.24 -0.66 12.78
N LYS A 153 -41.81 0.57 12.95
CA LYS A 153 -40.87 1.28 12.06
C LYS A 153 -39.57 0.49 11.76
N THR A 154 -39.07 -0.27 12.74
CA THR A 154 -37.87 -1.10 12.56
C THR A 154 -38.16 -2.32 11.68
N SER A 155 -39.37 -2.86 11.71
CA SER A 155 -39.82 -3.94 10.85
C SER A 155 -39.98 -3.48 9.40
N GLU A 156 -40.56 -2.30 9.19
CA GLU A 156 -40.67 -1.68 7.86
C GLU A 156 -39.33 -1.40 7.22
N LYS A 157 -38.38 -0.86 7.98
CA LYS A 157 -37.00 -0.62 7.50
C LYS A 157 -36.32 -1.93 7.07
N ARG A 158 -36.46 -3.02 7.87
CA ARG A 158 -35.88 -4.30 7.47
C ARG A 158 -36.50 -4.85 6.19
N ALA A 159 -37.83 -4.74 6.03
CA ALA A 159 -38.50 -5.17 4.82
C ALA A 159 -37.99 -4.41 3.59
N GLU A 160 -37.72 -3.11 3.73
CA GLU A 160 -37.10 -2.30 2.68
C GLU A 160 -35.66 -2.73 2.38
N ASP A 161 -34.87 -3.02 3.43
CA ASP A 161 -33.49 -3.50 3.27
C ASP A 161 -33.44 -4.87 2.56
N ILE A 162 -34.35 -5.79 2.90
CA ILE A 162 -34.50 -7.08 2.22
C ILE A 162 -34.82 -6.86 0.72
N ARG A 163 -35.79 -6.01 0.41
CA ARG A 163 -36.15 -5.68 -0.99
C ARG A 163 -34.96 -5.13 -1.75
N LYS A 164 -34.22 -4.16 -1.19
CA LYS A 164 -33.02 -3.58 -1.82
C LYS A 164 -31.96 -4.65 -2.11
N LYS A 165 -31.75 -5.60 -1.19
CA LYS A 165 -30.80 -6.71 -1.38
C LYS A 165 -31.26 -7.69 -2.44
N GLN A 166 -32.54 -7.99 -2.52
CA GLN A 166 -33.12 -8.83 -3.59
C GLN A 166 -32.98 -8.18 -4.97
N GLU A 167 -33.23 -6.86 -5.07
CA GLU A 167 -32.99 -6.10 -6.31
C GLU A 167 -31.52 -6.11 -6.71
N ARG A 168 -30.61 -5.95 -5.72
CA ARG A 168 -29.16 -6.07 -5.95
C ARG A 168 -28.78 -7.46 -6.46
N LEU A 169 -29.32 -8.52 -5.87
CA LEU A 169 -29.09 -9.90 -6.28
C LEU A 169 -29.52 -10.13 -7.73
N ALA A 170 -30.71 -9.63 -8.12
CA ALA A 170 -31.19 -9.71 -9.51
C ALA A 170 -30.23 -9.01 -10.48
N LYS A 171 -29.72 -7.82 -10.12
CA LYS A 171 -28.73 -7.10 -10.94
C LYS A 171 -27.42 -7.87 -11.07
N ILE A 172 -26.91 -8.46 -9.99
CA ILE A 172 -25.64 -9.20 -9.99
C ILE A 172 -25.72 -10.42 -10.91
N ASN A 173 -26.86 -11.08 -11.02
CA ASN A 173 -27.05 -12.19 -11.93
C ASN A 173 -26.78 -11.82 -13.40
N THR A 174 -27.01 -10.55 -13.77
CA THR A 174 -26.76 -10.03 -15.13
C THR A 174 -25.33 -9.51 -15.33
N VAL A 175 -24.55 -9.34 -14.26
CA VAL A 175 -23.17 -8.83 -14.32
C VAL A 175 -22.27 -9.84 -15.00
N ARG A 176 -21.56 -9.41 -16.04
CA ARG A 176 -20.58 -10.22 -16.77
C ARG A 176 -19.17 -10.12 -16.18
N ARG A 177 -18.83 -8.95 -15.63
CA ARG A 177 -17.49 -8.68 -15.11
C ARG A 177 -17.55 -7.69 -13.96
N PHE A 178 -16.79 -7.98 -12.90
CA PHE A 178 -16.52 -7.07 -11.80
C PHE A 178 -15.24 -6.29 -12.09
N THR A 179 -15.19 -5.04 -11.65
CA THR A 179 -14.02 -4.17 -11.71
C THR A 179 -13.82 -3.50 -10.36
N TYR A 180 -12.59 -3.17 -10.04
CA TYR A 180 -12.27 -2.38 -8.85
C TYR A 180 -12.27 -0.89 -9.21
N ASN A 181 -12.96 -0.09 -8.40
CA ASN A 181 -12.90 1.37 -8.49
C ASN A 181 -12.08 1.90 -7.29
N PRO A 182 -10.87 2.42 -7.50
CA PRO A 182 -10.01 2.90 -6.41
C PRO A 182 -10.54 4.18 -5.74
N ASN A 183 -11.50 4.85 -6.35
CA ASN A 183 -12.05 6.12 -5.86
C ASN A 183 -13.43 5.96 -5.19
N GLY A 184 -13.91 4.73 -4.99
CA GLY A 184 -15.14 4.37 -4.25
C GLY A 184 -16.39 4.42 -5.07
#